data_8c2782a1e654579853c4eef596f7e983
#
_entry.id   8c2782a1e654579853c4eef596f7e983
#
_cell.length_a   1.000
_cell.length_b   1.000
_cell.length_c   1.000
_cell.angle_alpha   90.00
_cell.angle_beta   90.00
_cell.angle_gamma   90.00
#
_symmetry.space_group_name_H-M   'P 1'
#
loop_
_entity.id
_entity.type
_entity.pdbx_description
1 polymer ?
#
loop_
_entity_poly.entity_id
_entity_poly.type
_entity_poly.pdbx_seq_one_letter_code
_entity_poly.pdbx_strand_id
1 'polypeptide(L)'
;MNQTQNNTKIKCLITDFDETFFRTAIAADLKKTKPIDWDKIYSLIPQFEMYPGWKEVMTWLEENNIKFAVVSQSTRGILSRTFKHFGIEPAYVGCFDLFHRKPHARNLEKALEALGLQKDEVISVGNSANDFLQAQKAGVRFVGACWDSLHTEQLKKLGETADTPLDLIKILSKDQIPV
;
A
#
# COMPACT_ATOMS: atom_id res chain seq x y z
N MET A 1 -14.19 -6.42 33.19
CA MET A 1 -14.65 -5.38 32.24
C MET A 1 -14.41 -5.93 30.87
N ASN A 2 -15.44 -6.44 30.20
CA ASN A 2 -15.34 -6.94 28.83
C ASN A 2 -15.14 -5.75 27.90
N GLN A 3 -13.96 -5.61 27.32
CA GLN A 3 -13.78 -4.78 26.15
C GLN A 3 -14.53 -5.47 24.99
N THR A 4 -15.71 -4.99 24.69
CA THR A 4 -16.36 -5.23 23.41
C THR A 4 -15.38 -4.73 22.34
N GLN A 5 -14.69 -5.65 21.66
CA GLN A 5 -13.99 -5.33 20.42
C GLN A 5 -15.09 -4.88 19.45
N ASN A 6 -15.25 -3.56 19.29
CA ASN A 6 -15.98 -3.01 18.17
C ASN A 6 -15.24 -3.47 16.91
N ASN A 7 -15.76 -4.50 16.26
CA ASN A 7 -15.23 -4.98 14.99
C ASN A 7 -15.65 -3.96 13.93
N THR A 8 -14.87 -2.88 13.80
CA THR A 8 -15.13 -1.82 12.80
C THR A 8 -14.87 -2.42 11.44
N LYS A 9 -15.87 -2.39 10.57
CA LYS A 9 -15.78 -2.89 9.20
C LYS A 9 -14.72 -2.12 8.42
N ILE A 10 -13.76 -2.82 7.80
CA ILE A 10 -12.76 -2.20 6.93
C ILE A 10 -13.42 -1.67 5.66
N LYS A 11 -13.13 -0.42 5.33
CA LYS A 11 -13.68 0.32 4.19
C LYS A 11 -12.63 0.72 3.15
N CYS A 12 -11.34 0.59 3.49
CA CYS A 12 -10.26 0.90 2.57
C CYS A 12 -9.02 0.04 2.84
N LEU A 13 -8.40 -0.43 1.76
CA LEU A 13 -7.05 -0.97 1.76
C LEU A 13 -6.12 0.07 1.12
N ILE A 14 -5.09 0.50 1.86
CA ILE A 14 -4.03 1.38 1.37
C ILE A 14 -2.76 0.56 1.22
N THR A 15 -2.18 0.50 0.02
CA THR A 15 -0.93 -0.22 -0.23
C THR A 15 0.23 0.74 -0.51
N ASP A 16 1.46 0.32 -0.15
CA ASP A 16 2.66 0.86 -0.76
C ASP A 16 2.73 0.43 -2.24
N PHE A 17 3.61 1.07 -3.01
CA PHE A 17 3.72 0.84 -4.44
C PHE A 17 4.95 -0.01 -4.80
N ASP A 18 6.15 0.50 -4.50
CA ASP A 18 7.41 -0.13 -4.89
C ASP A 18 7.61 -1.44 -4.11
N GLU A 19 7.84 -2.55 -4.81
CA GLU A 19 8.06 -3.90 -4.26
C GLU A 19 6.94 -4.41 -3.31
N THR A 20 5.76 -3.77 -3.39
CA THR A 20 4.55 -4.19 -2.67
C THR A 20 3.40 -4.43 -3.65
N PHE A 21 3.03 -3.44 -4.43
CA PHE A 21 2.01 -3.54 -5.47
C PHE A 21 2.62 -3.89 -6.83
N PHE A 22 3.74 -3.24 -7.17
CA PHE A 22 4.50 -3.46 -8.39
C PHE A 22 5.97 -3.78 -8.11
N ARG A 23 6.55 -4.68 -8.92
CA ARG A 23 7.99 -4.86 -9.07
C ARG A 23 8.55 -3.70 -9.88
N THR A 24 9.28 -2.82 -9.24
CA THR A 24 9.85 -1.60 -9.83
C THR A 24 11.36 -1.54 -9.77
N ALA A 25 12.00 -2.60 -9.24
CA ALA A 25 13.45 -2.70 -9.02
C ALA A 25 14.26 -2.40 -10.28
N ILE A 26 13.73 -2.67 -11.48
CA ILE A 26 14.35 -2.34 -12.77
C ILE A 26 14.69 -0.85 -12.90
N ALA A 27 13.96 0.04 -12.21
CA ALA A 27 14.21 1.49 -12.21
C ALA A 27 15.02 1.97 -10.99
N ALA A 28 15.38 1.08 -10.05
CA ALA A 28 15.96 1.48 -8.76
C ALA A 28 17.29 2.23 -8.90
N ASP A 29 18.18 1.77 -9.78
CA ASP A 29 19.49 2.39 -9.96
C ASP A 29 19.40 3.73 -10.70
N LEU A 30 18.46 3.87 -11.64
CA LEU A 30 18.21 5.15 -12.32
C LEU A 30 17.67 6.21 -11.35
N LYS A 31 16.90 5.82 -10.34
CA LYS A 31 16.43 6.73 -9.29
C LYS A 31 17.58 7.29 -8.41
N LYS A 32 18.76 6.67 -8.43
CA LYS A 32 19.96 7.09 -7.66
C LYS A 32 20.90 7.99 -8.46
N THR A 33 20.78 8.08 -9.77
CA THR A 33 21.65 8.91 -10.62
C THR A 33 21.43 10.40 -10.39
N LYS A 34 22.46 11.23 -10.67
CA LYS A 34 22.36 12.69 -10.57
C LYS A 34 23.02 13.32 -11.82
N PRO A 35 22.27 14.03 -12.65
CA PRO A 35 20.81 14.22 -12.58
C PRO A 35 20.03 12.90 -12.81
N ILE A 36 18.80 12.86 -12.32
CA ILE A 36 17.89 11.71 -12.57
C ILE A 36 17.39 11.81 -14.01
N ASP A 37 17.56 10.74 -14.77
CA ASP A 37 17.00 10.59 -16.11
C ASP A 37 15.54 10.10 -16.03
N TRP A 38 14.62 11.04 -15.91
CA TRP A 38 13.20 10.75 -15.79
C TRP A 38 12.61 10.10 -17.04
N ASP A 39 13.07 10.49 -18.24
CA ASP A 39 12.56 9.94 -19.50
C ASP A 39 12.91 8.45 -19.59
N LYS A 40 14.13 8.10 -19.22
CA LYS A 40 14.54 6.69 -19.14
C LYS A 40 13.76 5.90 -18.11
N ILE A 41 13.50 6.47 -16.91
CA ILE A 41 12.65 5.82 -15.89
C ILE A 41 11.23 5.62 -16.45
N TYR A 42 10.65 6.63 -17.09
CA TYR A 42 9.29 6.52 -17.64
C TYR A 42 9.20 5.50 -18.78
N SER A 43 10.26 5.34 -19.58
CA SER A 43 10.31 4.32 -20.63
C SER A 43 10.32 2.87 -20.09
N LEU A 44 10.67 2.68 -18.83
CA LEU A 44 10.64 1.36 -18.16
C LEU A 44 9.26 0.99 -17.58
N ILE A 45 8.33 1.95 -17.47
CA ILE A 45 7.00 1.68 -16.87
C ILE A 45 6.27 0.50 -17.50
N PRO A 46 6.28 0.31 -18.85
CA PRO A 46 5.66 -0.87 -19.46
C PRO A 46 6.28 -2.21 -19.02
N GLN A 47 7.46 -2.20 -18.42
CA GLN A 47 8.17 -3.38 -17.91
C GLN A 47 7.96 -3.58 -16.40
N PHE A 48 7.22 -2.68 -15.73
CA PHE A 48 6.81 -2.92 -14.35
C PHE A 48 5.82 -4.07 -14.31
N GLU A 49 5.92 -4.90 -13.30
CA GLU A 49 5.05 -6.06 -13.15
C GLU A 49 4.24 -5.93 -11.86
N MET A 50 2.93 -6.04 -11.97
CA MET A 50 2.07 -6.19 -10.80
C MET A 50 2.33 -7.56 -10.17
N TYR A 51 2.47 -7.63 -8.85
CA TYR A 51 2.61 -8.93 -8.19
C TYR A 51 1.38 -9.82 -8.44
N PRO A 52 1.58 -11.13 -8.68
CA PRO A 52 0.48 -12.07 -8.87
C PRO A 52 -0.50 -12.05 -7.70
N GLY A 53 -1.79 -12.05 -7.98
CA GLY A 53 -2.86 -12.01 -6.99
C GLY A 53 -3.45 -10.62 -6.75
N TRP A 54 -2.79 -9.54 -7.13
CA TRP A 54 -3.34 -8.19 -6.93
C TRP A 54 -4.56 -7.89 -7.78
N LYS A 55 -4.68 -8.46 -8.98
CA LYS A 55 -5.90 -8.30 -9.80
C LYS A 55 -7.11 -8.88 -9.08
N GLU A 56 -6.96 -10.07 -8.53
CA GLU A 56 -7.99 -10.75 -7.76
C GLU A 56 -8.32 -9.98 -6.47
N VAL A 57 -7.31 -9.43 -5.79
CA VAL A 57 -7.52 -8.57 -4.62
C VAL A 57 -8.35 -7.35 -5.00
N MET A 58 -7.98 -6.62 -6.07
CA MET A 58 -8.72 -5.43 -6.50
C MET A 58 -10.17 -5.75 -6.88
N THR A 59 -10.40 -6.85 -7.62
CA THR A 59 -11.76 -7.31 -7.95
C THR A 59 -12.56 -7.60 -6.68
N TRP A 60 -11.96 -8.33 -5.72
CA TRP A 60 -12.61 -8.64 -4.45
C TRP A 60 -12.94 -7.38 -3.64
N LEU A 61 -12.02 -6.39 -3.61
CA LEU A 61 -12.26 -5.10 -2.93
C LEU A 61 -13.47 -4.38 -3.54
N GLU A 62 -13.57 -4.33 -4.87
CA GLU A 62 -14.69 -3.71 -5.59
C GLU A 62 -16.01 -4.41 -5.29
N GLU A 63 -16.07 -5.74 -5.37
CA GLU A 63 -17.23 -6.55 -5.05
C GLU A 63 -17.73 -6.37 -3.61
N ASN A 64 -16.81 -6.06 -2.67
CA ASN A 64 -17.14 -5.83 -1.26
C ASN A 64 -17.27 -4.35 -0.87
N ASN A 65 -17.27 -3.43 -1.85
CA ASN A 65 -17.33 -1.98 -1.65
C ASN A 65 -16.22 -1.43 -0.74
N ILE A 66 -15.02 -2.02 -0.82
CA ILE A 66 -13.83 -1.56 -0.11
C ILE A 66 -12.99 -0.72 -1.07
N LYS A 67 -12.66 0.50 -0.68
CA LYS A 67 -11.84 1.40 -1.49
C LYS A 67 -10.41 0.87 -1.59
N PHE A 68 -9.79 1.07 -2.75
CA PHE A 68 -8.38 0.82 -2.98
C PHE A 68 -7.62 2.13 -3.08
N ALA A 69 -6.53 2.28 -2.34
CA ALA A 69 -5.70 3.48 -2.35
C ALA A 69 -4.21 3.14 -2.32
N VAL A 70 -3.37 4.06 -2.74
CA VAL A 70 -1.90 3.91 -2.76
C VAL A 70 -1.24 5.06 -2.02
N VAL A 71 -0.29 4.75 -1.13
CA VAL A 71 0.57 5.74 -0.46
C VAL A 71 2.03 5.32 -0.60
N SER A 72 2.79 6.05 -1.42
CA SER A 72 4.14 5.69 -1.83
C SER A 72 5.13 6.83 -1.68
N GLN A 73 6.41 6.49 -1.66
CA GLN A 73 7.53 7.44 -1.84
C GLN A 73 7.93 7.65 -3.31
N SER A 74 7.30 6.96 -4.23
CA SER A 74 7.46 7.24 -5.65
C SER A 74 6.84 8.58 -6.03
N THR A 75 7.42 9.24 -7.05
CA THR A 75 6.93 10.54 -7.51
C THR A 75 5.57 10.41 -8.19
N ARG A 76 4.81 11.52 -8.19
CA ARG A 76 3.54 11.60 -8.89
C ARG A 76 3.65 11.17 -10.36
N GLY A 77 4.76 11.56 -11.03
CA GLY A 77 5.01 11.22 -12.44
C GLY A 77 5.12 9.72 -12.69
N ILE A 78 5.76 8.95 -11.80
CA ILE A 78 5.84 7.49 -11.89
C ILE A 78 4.45 6.88 -11.65
N LEU A 79 3.81 7.24 -10.53
CA LEU A 79 2.53 6.64 -10.14
C LEU A 79 1.44 6.88 -11.19
N SER A 80 1.27 8.14 -11.64
CA SER A 80 0.22 8.48 -12.60
C SER A 80 0.41 7.80 -13.96
N ARG A 81 1.65 7.68 -14.44
CA ARG A 81 1.94 6.98 -15.68
C ARG A 81 1.74 5.48 -15.57
N THR A 82 2.18 4.89 -14.44
CA THR A 82 1.97 3.45 -14.19
C THR A 82 0.49 3.12 -14.14
N PHE A 83 -0.29 3.85 -13.34
CA PHE A 83 -1.73 3.58 -13.23
C PHE A 83 -2.46 3.78 -14.55
N LYS A 84 -2.11 4.83 -15.31
CA LYS A 84 -2.66 5.02 -16.68
C LYS A 84 -2.31 3.85 -17.60
N HIS A 85 -1.06 3.38 -17.56
CA HIS A 85 -0.60 2.28 -18.43
C HIS A 85 -1.31 0.96 -18.13
N PHE A 86 -1.52 0.67 -16.83
CA PHE A 86 -2.15 -0.59 -16.40
C PHE A 86 -3.67 -0.50 -16.20
N GLY A 87 -4.28 0.66 -16.49
CA GLY A 87 -5.73 0.86 -16.36
C GLY A 87 -6.23 0.76 -14.91
N ILE A 88 -5.45 1.30 -13.95
CA ILE A 88 -5.76 1.24 -12.52
C ILE A 88 -6.20 2.62 -12.05
N GLU A 89 -7.31 2.69 -11.31
CA GLU A 89 -7.88 3.93 -10.77
C GLU A 89 -8.03 3.85 -9.24
N PRO A 90 -6.95 4.10 -8.46
CA PRO A 90 -7.07 4.15 -7.01
C PRO A 90 -7.97 5.29 -6.54
N ALA A 91 -8.76 5.07 -5.49
CA ALA A 91 -9.59 6.10 -4.88
C ALA A 91 -8.76 7.26 -4.27
N TYR A 92 -7.49 7.01 -3.95
CA TYR A 92 -6.53 8.02 -3.50
C TYR A 92 -5.11 7.61 -3.86
N VAL A 93 -4.27 8.58 -4.20
CA VAL A 93 -2.84 8.40 -4.48
C VAL A 93 -2.02 9.42 -3.68
N GLY A 94 -1.37 8.97 -2.62
CA GLY A 94 -0.31 9.68 -1.90
C GLY A 94 1.05 9.41 -2.54
N CYS A 95 1.73 10.46 -2.99
CA CYS A 95 3.04 10.37 -3.60
C CYS A 95 4.14 10.97 -2.71
N PHE A 96 5.38 10.90 -3.19
CA PHE A 96 6.54 11.50 -2.53
C PHE A 96 6.26 12.93 -2.05
N ASP A 97 6.56 13.15 -0.77
CA ASP A 97 6.55 14.46 -0.11
C ASP A 97 7.92 14.67 0.55
N LEU A 98 8.62 15.73 0.17
CA LEU A 98 9.98 16.00 0.66
C LEU A 98 10.04 16.15 2.19
N PHE A 99 8.99 16.72 2.79
CA PHE A 99 8.92 17.04 4.21
C PHE A 99 8.32 15.91 5.06
N HIS A 100 7.57 14.98 4.43
CA HIS A 100 6.81 13.95 5.13
C HIS A 100 7.11 12.55 4.57
N ARG A 101 8.40 12.22 4.46
CA ARG A 101 8.82 10.88 4.03
C ARG A 101 8.43 9.82 5.06
N LYS A 102 8.17 8.58 4.60
CA LYS A 102 8.05 7.43 5.50
C LYS A 102 9.30 7.35 6.42
N PRO A 103 9.13 7.17 7.71
CA PRO A 103 7.94 6.72 8.45
C PRO A 103 7.06 7.85 9.02
N HIS A 104 6.96 9.03 8.39
CA HIS A 104 6.06 10.10 8.85
C HIS A 104 4.60 9.74 8.52
N ALA A 105 3.69 9.93 9.50
CA ALA A 105 2.27 9.55 9.36
C ALA A 105 1.51 10.37 8.30
N ARG A 106 1.93 11.60 8.02
CA ARG A 106 1.17 12.62 7.28
C ARG A 106 0.54 12.15 5.96
N ASN A 107 1.23 11.30 5.19
CA ASN A 107 0.67 10.82 3.93
C ASN A 107 -0.50 9.85 4.13
N LEU A 108 -0.50 9.03 5.19
CA LEU A 108 -1.66 8.23 5.57
C LEU A 108 -2.78 9.09 6.14
N GLU A 109 -2.46 10.06 6.99
CA GLU A 109 -3.44 11.01 7.52
C GLU A 109 -4.15 11.79 6.40
N LYS A 110 -3.41 12.28 5.38
CA LYS A 110 -3.98 12.91 4.19
C LYS A 110 -4.92 11.97 3.42
N ALA A 111 -4.57 10.67 3.34
CA ALA A 111 -5.43 9.68 2.72
C ALA A 111 -6.74 9.49 3.50
N LEU A 112 -6.68 9.37 4.82
CA LEU A 112 -7.85 9.28 5.69
C LEU A 112 -8.75 10.50 5.53
N GLU A 113 -8.18 11.72 5.60
CA GLU A 113 -8.88 12.99 5.41
C GLU A 113 -9.60 13.05 4.05
N ALA A 114 -8.88 12.74 2.96
CA ALA A 114 -9.41 12.81 1.59
C ALA A 114 -10.50 11.76 1.31
N LEU A 115 -10.42 10.60 1.94
CA LEU A 115 -11.39 9.51 1.79
C LEU A 115 -12.57 9.61 2.75
N GLY A 116 -12.50 10.50 3.77
CA GLY A 116 -13.50 10.63 4.82
C GLY A 116 -13.59 9.41 5.73
N LEU A 117 -12.44 8.77 6.02
CA LEU A 117 -12.38 7.51 6.78
C LEU A 117 -11.69 7.70 8.14
N GLN A 118 -12.10 6.87 9.10
CA GLN A 118 -11.43 6.75 10.39
C GLN A 118 -10.29 5.74 10.30
N LYS A 119 -9.32 5.85 11.21
CA LYS A 119 -8.12 5.00 11.23
C LYS A 119 -8.40 3.51 11.40
N ASP A 120 -9.47 3.15 12.10
CA ASP A 120 -9.93 1.79 12.35
C ASP A 120 -10.76 1.19 11.20
N GLU A 121 -11.09 2.00 10.19
CA GLU A 121 -11.74 1.58 8.95
C GLU A 121 -10.75 1.25 7.83
N VAL A 122 -9.43 1.32 8.11
CA VAL A 122 -8.38 1.22 7.08
C VAL A 122 -7.31 0.21 7.48
N ILE A 123 -6.86 -0.57 6.50
CA ILE A 123 -5.65 -1.39 6.59
C ILE A 123 -4.58 -0.81 5.67
N SER A 124 -3.35 -0.68 6.18
CA SER A 124 -2.16 -0.31 5.40
C SER A 124 -1.31 -1.55 5.13
N VAL A 125 -0.87 -1.72 3.88
CA VAL A 125 -0.02 -2.83 3.43
C VAL A 125 1.32 -2.28 2.93
N GLY A 126 2.42 -2.87 3.36
CA GLY A 126 3.75 -2.43 2.92
C GLY A 126 4.84 -3.47 3.20
N ASN A 127 5.99 -3.33 2.54
CA ASN A 127 7.06 -4.32 2.56
C ASN A 127 8.25 -3.95 3.47
N SER A 128 8.15 -2.86 4.23
CA SER A 128 9.27 -2.35 5.03
C SER A 128 8.88 -1.93 6.45
N ALA A 129 9.87 -1.85 7.34
CA ALA A 129 9.69 -1.29 8.68
C ALA A 129 9.24 0.18 8.66
N ASN A 130 9.58 0.94 7.62
CA ASN A 130 9.13 2.32 7.47
C ASN A 130 7.61 2.41 7.19
N ASP A 131 7.05 1.43 6.47
CA ASP A 131 5.60 1.31 6.25
C ASP A 131 4.88 0.98 7.56
N PHE A 132 5.41 0.02 8.31
CA PHE A 132 4.90 -0.33 9.64
C PHE A 132 4.90 0.89 10.58
N LEU A 133 6.04 1.58 10.71
CA LEU A 133 6.16 2.75 11.59
C LEU A 133 5.25 3.91 11.14
N GLN A 134 5.04 4.09 9.84
CA GLN A 134 4.11 5.07 9.30
C GLN A 134 2.67 4.74 9.73
N ALA A 135 2.25 3.49 9.53
CA ALA A 135 0.92 3.01 9.92
C ALA A 135 0.71 3.11 11.44
N GLN A 136 1.70 2.69 12.24
CA GLN A 136 1.68 2.79 13.69
C GLN A 136 1.49 4.24 14.17
N LYS A 137 2.22 5.19 13.61
CA LYS A 137 2.11 6.62 13.96
C LYS A 137 0.77 7.22 13.54
N ALA A 138 0.18 6.75 12.44
CA ALA A 138 -1.16 7.15 12.00
C ALA A 138 -2.28 6.44 12.80
N GLY A 139 -1.95 5.43 13.60
CA GLY A 139 -2.90 4.59 14.31
C GLY A 139 -3.70 3.66 13.40
N VAL A 140 -3.18 3.33 12.22
CA VAL A 140 -3.80 2.45 11.22
C VAL A 140 -3.27 1.03 11.39
N ARG A 141 -4.14 0.02 11.26
CA ARG A 141 -3.74 -1.39 11.24
C ARG A 141 -2.80 -1.64 10.05
N PHE A 142 -1.75 -2.42 10.29
CA PHE A 142 -0.73 -2.73 9.29
C PHE A 142 -0.68 -4.22 9.00
N VAL A 143 -0.49 -4.56 7.72
CA VAL A 143 -0.17 -5.91 7.26
C VAL A 143 1.13 -5.87 6.47
N GLY A 144 2.11 -6.63 6.92
CA GLY A 144 3.41 -6.75 6.26
C GLY A 144 3.33 -7.60 4.99
N ALA A 145 3.76 -7.05 3.86
CA ALA A 145 3.84 -7.73 2.58
C ALA A 145 5.12 -8.58 2.51
N CYS A 146 5.01 -9.90 2.60
CA CYS A 146 6.14 -10.83 2.64
C CYS A 146 6.41 -11.56 1.32
N TRP A 147 5.70 -11.25 0.24
CA TRP A 147 5.76 -12.00 -1.03
C TRP A 147 7.00 -11.75 -1.88
N ASP A 148 7.76 -10.69 -1.62
CA ASP A 148 9.06 -10.44 -2.26
C ASP A 148 9.91 -9.45 -1.42
N SER A 149 9.73 -9.47 -0.12
CA SER A 149 10.41 -8.53 0.76
C SER A 149 11.73 -9.11 1.28
N LEU A 150 12.80 -8.34 1.13
CA LEU A 150 14.07 -8.59 1.80
C LEU A 150 13.94 -8.47 3.33
N HIS A 151 12.82 -7.93 3.83
CA HIS A 151 12.55 -7.65 5.23
C HIS A 151 11.53 -8.60 5.87
N THR A 152 11.22 -9.74 5.23
CA THR A 152 10.22 -10.71 5.67
C THR A 152 10.35 -11.09 7.14
N GLU A 153 11.56 -11.48 7.59
CA GLU A 153 11.80 -11.86 8.98
C GLU A 153 11.58 -10.69 9.96
N GLN A 154 11.89 -9.48 9.54
CA GLN A 154 11.62 -8.28 10.32
C GLN A 154 10.12 -8.00 10.41
N LEU A 155 9.42 -8.06 9.29
CA LEU A 155 7.97 -7.83 9.22
C LEU A 155 7.20 -8.84 10.09
N LYS A 156 7.56 -10.11 10.04
CA LYS A 156 6.95 -11.17 10.88
C LYS A 156 7.10 -10.90 12.39
N LYS A 157 8.18 -10.22 12.81
CA LYS A 157 8.37 -9.80 14.20
C LYS A 157 7.57 -8.56 14.58
N LEU A 158 7.16 -7.74 13.62
CA LEU A 158 6.42 -6.49 13.85
C LEU A 158 4.91 -6.70 13.98
N GLY A 159 4.36 -7.78 13.41
CA GLY A 159 2.93 -8.06 13.54
C GLY A 159 2.36 -8.93 12.43
N GLU A 160 1.13 -8.62 12.03
CA GLU A 160 0.40 -9.37 11.01
C GLU A 160 1.06 -9.26 9.64
N THR A 161 1.15 -10.38 8.93
CA THR A 161 1.77 -10.46 7.61
C THR A 161 0.93 -11.26 6.63
N ALA A 162 1.17 -11.04 5.34
CA ALA A 162 0.62 -11.81 4.23
C ALA A 162 1.80 -12.33 3.39
N ASP A 163 1.83 -13.63 3.10
CA ASP A 163 2.88 -14.25 2.28
C ASP A 163 2.60 -14.11 0.77
N THR A 164 1.35 -13.84 0.41
CA THR A 164 0.92 -13.52 -0.96
C THR A 164 -0.11 -12.40 -0.94
N PRO A 165 -0.30 -11.64 -2.05
CA PRO A 165 -1.39 -10.67 -2.13
C PRO A 165 -2.78 -11.29 -1.86
N LEU A 166 -3.02 -12.55 -2.26
CA LEU A 166 -4.29 -13.25 -2.03
C LEU A 166 -4.60 -13.47 -0.54
N ASP A 167 -3.59 -13.51 0.34
CA ASP A 167 -3.82 -13.62 1.77
C ASP A 167 -4.51 -12.38 2.35
N LEU A 168 -4.40 -11.22 1.67
CA LEU A 168 -5.14 -10.02 2.06
C LEU A 168 -6.65 -10.23 2.00
N ILE A 169 -7.14 -11.01 1.04
CA ILE A 169 -8.57 -11.37 0.96
C ILE A 169 -9.01 -12.12 2.22
N LYS A 170 -8.20 -13.10 2.66
CA LYS A 170 -8.49 -13.87 3.88
C LYS A 170 -8.48 -13.00 5.13
N ILE A 171 -7.53 -12.06 5.20
CA ILE A 171 -7.42 -11.11 6.33
C ILE A 171 -8.65 -10.20 6.36
N LEU A 172 -8.98 -9.56 5.23
CA LEU A 172 -10.10 -8.63 5.12
C LEU A 172 -11.46 -9.31 5.31
N SER A 173 -11.62 -10.55 4.84
CA SER A 173 -12.87 -11.30 4.98
C SER A 173 -13.27 -11.52 6.44
N LYS A 174 -12.30 -11.70 7.33
CA LYS A 174 -12.56 -11.84 8.77
C LYS A 174 -13.16 -10.56 9.38
N ASP A 175 -12.80 -9.40 8.85
CA ASP A 175 -13.27 -8.10 9.31
C ASP A 175 -14.64 -7.71 8.71
N GLN A 176 -15.16 -8.49 7.74
CA GLN A 176 -16.45 -8.24 7.12
C GLN A 176 -17.60 -9.06 7.73
N ILE A 177 -17.30 -10.02 8.61
CA ILE A 177 -18.31 -10.86 9.27
C ILE A 177 -18.85 -10.09 10.48
N PRO A 178 -20.16 -9.75 10.52
CA PRO A 178 -20.78 -9.20 11.72
C PRO A 178 -20.73 -10.26 12.83
N VAL A 179 -20.30 -9.87 14.03
CA VAL A 179 -20.41 -10.68 15.24
C VAL A 179 -21.83 -10.60 15.78
#